data_9496c542bfa8f73b9fd7ed22eefbb70b
#
_entry.id   9496c542bfa8f73b9fd7ed22eefbb70b
#
_cell.length_a   1.000
_cell.length_b   1.000
_cell.length_c   1.000
_cell.angle_alpha   90.00
_cell.angle_beta   90.00
_cell.angle_gamma   90.00
#
_symmetry.space_group_name_H-M   'P 1'
#
loop_
_entity.id
_entity.type
_entity.pdbx_description
1 polymer ?
#
loop_
_entity_poly.entity_id
_entity_poly.type
_entity_poly.pdbx_seq_one_letter_code
_entity_poly.pdbx_strand_id
1 'polypeptide(L)'
;MPLRTKDTAGFYRTGRDDTERQLRFDRGTLLLEGIAELPSGLDSWFCYDPRVDAYRAPASCYSAVIGPLKSELARNKAPRYQLRELSCALEMTPYPHQREALEAWQTAKGRGVVVLPTGAGKTLVGLLALCWARRDVLILVPTLDLMQQWYALLRAAFPDQEIGLIGGGYHEPQPLTIATYDSAARHIERLGDRFGLLIFDEVHHLPSEFYRIIAEFSLAPYRLGLTATPERGDGRDADLPGLVGPIVYRKRPEQLAGGVLAEFQVRPVHVDLSPAERAAYQQALDERNGFLQANRLSLSALEGWNRFVMLSARSVEGRRAMRAHRDARRIAHAT
;
A
#
# COMPACT_ATOMS: atom_id res chain seq x y z
N MET A 1 -11.12 48.26 32.74
CA MET A 1 -9.92 47.44 32.63
C MET A 1 -10.26 45.97 32.93
N PRO A 2 -10.35 45.09 31.96
CA PRO A 2 -10.49 43.67 32.23
C PRO A 2 -9.13 43.00 32.17
N LEU A 3 -8.93 42.07 33.09
CA LEU A 3 -7.74 41.30 33.36
C LEU A 3 -7.40 40.34 32.17
N ARG A 4 -6.15 40.42 31.73
CA ARG A 4 -5.59 39.51 30.73
C ARG A 4 -5.27 38.18 31.42
N THR A 5 -5.89 37.10 31.01
CA THR A 5 -5.46 35.74 31.28
C THR A 5 -4.32 35.39 30.32
N LYS A 6 -3.19 35.04 30.88
CA LYS A 6 -2.02 34.51 30.14
C LYS A 6 -2.26 33.04 29.86
N ASP A 7 -2.46 32.69 28.60
CA ASP A 7 -2.30 31.31 28.13
C ASP A 7 -0.82 31.03 27.87
N THR A 8 -0.38 29.86 28.29
CA THR A 8 1.01 29.39 28.36
C THR A 8 1.58 28.89 27.02
N ALA A 9 1.24 29.53 25.91
CA ALA A 9 1.91 29.37 24.62
C ALA A 9 1.81 30.71 23.88
N GLY A 10 2.77 31.60 24.17
CA GLY A 10 2.77 32.95 23.63
C GLY A 10 3.12 33.03 22.14
N PHE A 11 2.19 32.68 21.26
CA PHE A 11 2.24 33.09 19.87
C PHE A 11 1.08 34.01 19.58
N TYR A 12 1.38 35.27 19.31
CA TYR A 12 0.41 36.25 18.85
C TYR A 12 -0.13 35.83 17.46
N ARG A 13 -1.39 35.47 17.35
CA ARG A 13 -2.13 35.44 16.09
C ARG A 13 -2.27 36.87 15.60
N THR A 14 -1.49 37.28 14.60
CA THR A 14 -1.77 38.51 13.83
C THR A 14 -2.98 38.20 12.94
N GLY A 15 -4.06 38.98 13.10
CA GLY A 15 -5.29 38.82 12.35
C GLY A 15 -5.06 38.84 10.85
N ARG A 16 -5.46 37.77 10.19
CA ARG A 16 -5.75 37.69 8.75
C ARG A 16 -7.23 37.40 8.60
N ASP A 17 -8.00 38.43 8.38
CA ASP A 17 -9.47 38.38 8.24
C ASP A 17 -9.93 38.15 6.80
N ASP A 18 -9.04 37.75 5.87
CA ASP A 18 -9.39 37.59 4.45
C ASP A 18 -8.76 36.37 3.76
N THR A 19 -8.28 35.37 4.53
CA THR A 19 -7.77 34.14 3.88
C THR A 19 -8.94 33.22 3.59
N GLU A 20 -9.25 33.01 2.31
CA GLU A 20 -10.28 32.10 1.85
C GLU A 20 -10.06 30.69 2.44
N ARG A 21 -11.09 30.12 3.09
CA ARG A 21 -11.04 28.77 3.67
C ARG A 21 -10.83 27.74 2.58
N GLN A 22 -9.68 27.09 2.56
CA GLN A 22 -9.35 26.11 1.53
C GLN A 22 -8.62 24.89 2.08
N LEU A 23 -8.84 23.75 1.42
CA LEU A 23 -8.09 22.53 1.63
C LEU A 23 -7.20 22.29 0.42
N ARG A 24 -5.91 22.07 0.63
CA ARG A 24 -4.97 21.71 -0.44
C ARG A 24 -4.07 20.54 -0.05
N PHE A 25 -3.55 19.88 -1.05
CA PHE A 25 -2.54 18.83 -0.88
C PHE A 25 -1.14 19.45 -0.85
N ASP A 26 -0.31 18.96 0.08
CA ASP A 26 1.09 19.35 0.20
C ASP A 26 1.95 18.14 0.57
N ARG A 27 2.62 17.55 -0.42
CA ARG A 27 3.64 16.49 -0.26
C ARG A 27 3.22 15.36 0.69
N GLY A 28 2.09 14.73 0.41
CA GLY A 28 1.59 13.61 1.21
C GLY A 28 0.77 14.02 2.43
N THR A 29 0.48 15.32 2.58
CA THR A 29 -0.38 15.85 3.64
C THR A 29 -1.47 16.76 3.09
N LEU A 30 -2.49 17.00 3.91
CA LEU A 30 -3.52 18.03 3.71
C LEU A 30 -3.15 19.28 4.49
N LEU A 31 -3.32 20.43 3.88
CA LEU A 31 -3.27 21.73 4.56
C LEU A 31 -4.66 22.38 4.51
N LEU A 32 -5.17 22.72 5.68
CA LEU A 32 -6.42 23.43 5.87
C LEU A 32 -6.10 24.86 6.30
N GLU A 33 -6.34 25.79 5.40
CA GLU A 33 -5.99 27.21 5.51
C GLU A 33 -7.23 28.08 5.73
N GLY A 34 -7.07 29.27 6.33
CA GLY A 34 -8.14 30.24 6.52
C GLY A 34 -9.16 29.86 7.61
N ILE A 35 -8.83 28.93 8.51
CA ILE A 35 -9.67 28.51 9.63
C ILE A 35 -9.00 28.91 10.95
N ALA A 36 -9.72 29.61 11.80
CA ALA A 36 -9.23 29.99 13.13
C ALA A 36 -9.33 28.84 14.13
N GLU A 37 -10.43 28.08 14.07
CA GLU A 37 -10.69 26.93 14.93
C GLU A 37 -11.16 25.75 14.09
N LEU A 38 -10.68 24.55 14.43
CA LEU A 38 -11.12 23.34 13.74
C LEU A 38 -12.58 23.04 14.05
N PRO A 39 -13.38 22.60 13.05
CA PRO A 39 -14.68 22.01 13.32
C PRO A 39 -14.57 20.81 14.27
N SER A 40 -15.57 20.65 15.13
CA SER A 40 -15.60 19.58 16.14
C SER A 40 -15.42 18.20 15.51
N GLY A 41 -14.60 17.35 16.14
CA GLY A 41 -14.31 15.99 15.67
C GLY A 41 -13.18 15.88 14.65
N LEU A 42 -12.53 16.97 14.25
CA LEU A 42 -11.36 16.94 13.36
C LEU A 42 -10.02 17.02 14.11
N ASP A 43 -10.05 17.29 15.41
CA ASP A 43 -8.83 17.40 16.23
C ASP A 43 -7.97 16.14 16.25
N SER A 44 -8.58 14.97 16.03
CA SER A 44 -7.87 13.70 15.94
C SER A 44 -7.04 13.54 14.65
N TRP A 45 -7.34 14.34 13.61
CA TRP A 45 -6.71 14.27 12.30
C TRP A 45 -5.75 15.41 12.04
N PHE A 46 -6.10 16.62 12.50
CA PHE A 46 -5.37 17.84 12.18
C PHE A 46 -4.57 18.35 13.37
N CYS A 47 -3.32 18.73 13.08
CA CYS A 47 -2.46 19.47 14.00
C CYS A 47 -2.10 20.81 13.39
N TYR A 48 -2.05 21.88 14.21
CA TYR A 48 -1.61 23.19 13.75
C TYR A 48 -0.12 23.18 13.45
N ASP A 49 0.25 23.63 12.24
CA ASP A 49 1.64 23.78 11.79
C ASP A 49 2.00 25.29 11.72
N PRO A 50 2.72 25.82 12.71
CA PRO A 50 3.04 27.24 12.77
C PRO A 50 3.96 27.73 11.67
N ARG A 51 4.66 26.83 10.95
CA ARG A 51 5.57 27.18 9.84
C ARG A 51 4.82 27.68 8.62
N VAL A 52 3.55 27.25 8.46
CA VAL A 52 2.70 27.58 7.31
C VAL A 52 1.39 28.24 7.73
N ASP A 53 1.20 28.50 9.02
CA ASP A 53 0.00 29.10 9.62
C ASP A 53 -1.30 28.37 9.16
N ALA A 54 -1.29 27.03 9.22
CA ALA A 54 -2.38 26.19 8.76
C ALA A 54 -2.46 24.91 9.59
N TYR A 55 -3.62 24.23 9.52
CA TYR A 55 -3.76 22.90 10.09
C TYR A 55 -3.31 21.83 9.10
N ARG A 56 -2.52 20.87 9.56
CA ARG A 56 -1.97 19.79 8.76
C ARG A 56 -2.50 18.43 9.19
N ALA A 57 -2.87 17.58 8.22
CA ALA A 57 -3.29 16.20 8.43
C ALA A 57 -2.63 15.25 7.42
N PRO A 58 -2.55 13.93 7.67
CA PRO A 58 -2.14 12.95 6.67
C PRO A 58 -3.05 12.95 5.45
N ALA A 59 -2.49 12.80 4.24
CA ALA A 59 -3.28 12.74 3.02
C ALA A 59 -4.30 11.59 3.03
N SER A 60 -3.93 10.47 3.64
CA SER A 60 -4.78 9.27 3.73
C SER A 60 -6.12 9.48 4.44
N CYS A 61 -6.24 10.52 5.28
CA CYS A 61 -7.50 10.84 5.98
C CYS A 61 -8.50 11.63 5.12
N TYR A 62 -8.14 12.03 3.89
CA TYR A 62 -8.97 12.89 3.04
C TYR A 62 -10.44 12.46 2.96
N SER A 63 -10.71 11.16 2.70
CA SER A 63 -12.08 10.65 2.59
C SER A 63 -12.87 10.72 3.90
N ALA A 64 -12.18 10.70 5.06
CA ALA A 64 -12.83 10.81 6.36
C ALA A 64 -13.14 12.28 6.72
N VAL A 65 -12.27 13.22 6.32
CA VAL A 65 -12.38 14.62 6.75
C VAL A 65 -13.13 15.50 5.76
N ILE A 66 -13.24 15.13 4.49
CA ILE A 66 -13.87 15.99 3.46
C ILE A 66 -15.37 16.18 3.68
N GLY A 67 -16.08 15.17 4.17
CA GLY A 67 -17.51 15.28 4.47
C GLY A 67 -17.80 16.36 5.52
N PRO A 68 -17.23 16.28 6.73
CA PRO A 68 -17.34 17.30 7.76
C PRO A 68 -16.87 18.69 7.32
N LEU A 69 -15.83 18.77 6.47
CA LEU A 69 -15.29 20.05 6.00
C LEU A 69 -16.09 20.70 4.87
N LYS A 70 -16.98 19.98 4.21
CA LYS A 70 -17.63 20.43 2.97
C LYS A 70 -18.37 21.76 3.11
N SER A 71 -19.05 21.99 4.25
CA SER A 71 -19.78 23.22 4.54
C SER A 71 -18.86 24.38 4.95
N GLU A 72 -17.65 24.07 5.42
CA GLU A 72 -16.69 25.05 5.93
C GLU A 72 -15.73 25.57 4.86
N LEU A 73 -15.57 24.81 3.77
CA LEU A 73 -14.61 25.15 2.73
C LEU A 73 -15.24 26.02 1.64
N ALA A 74 -14.61 27.17 1.36
CA ALA A 74 -14.89 27.93 0.15
C ALA A 74 -14.32 27.21 -1.09
N ARG A 75 -13.15 26.57 -0.95
CA ARG A 75 -12.51 25.82 -2.02
C ARG A 75 -11.83 24.53 -1.54
N ASN A 76 -12.08 23.45 -2.27
CA ASN A 76 -11.33 22.22 -2.12
C ASN A 76 -10.37 22.06 -3.31
N LYS A 77 -9.09 22.36 -3.08
CA LYS A 77 -8.00 22.23 -4.08
C LYS A 77 -7.13 21.01 -3.83
N ALA A 78 -7.49 20.17 -2.85
CA ALA A 78 -6.66 19.01 -2.52
C ALA A 78 -6.63 17.96 -3.63
N PRO A 79 -7.77 17.48 -4.20
CA PRO A 79 -7.72 16.50 -5.27
C PRO A 79 -7.48 17.17 -6.64
N ARG A 80 -6.54 16.62 -7.40
CA ARG A 80 -6.32 16.93 -8.83
C ARG A 80 -6.90 15.86 -9.75
N TYR A 81 -7.25 14.69 -9.22
CA TYR A 81 -7.87 13.62 -10.02
C TYR A 81 -9.27 14.02 -10.49
N GLN A 82 -9.64 13.49 -11.65
CA GLN A 82 -10.92 13.80 -12.29
C GLN A 82 -11.78 12.55 -12.47
N LEU A 83 -13.06 12.77 -12.66
CA LEU A 83 -13.96 11.76 -13.17
C LEU A 83 -13.68 11.55 -14.66
N ARG A 84 -13.70 10.29 -15.10
CA ARG A 84 -13.43 9.90 -16.48
C ARG A 84 -14.61 9.11 -17.06
N GLU A 85 -15.02 9.48 -18.24
CA GLU A 85 -15.85 8.59 -19.04
C GLU A 85 -14.92 7.61 -19.73
N LEU A 86 -14.95 6.35 -19.26
CA LEU A 86 -14.12 5.27 -19.78
C LEU A 86 -15.02 4.28 -20.50
N SER A 87 -14.89 4.21 -21.82
CA SER A 87 -15.50 3.18 -22.64
C SER A 87 -14.49 2.06 -22.83
N CYS A 88 -14.77 0.90 -22.24
CA CYS A 88 -13.91 -0.27 -22.41
C CYS A 88 -14.22 -0.95 -23.74
N ALA A 89 -13.22 -1.05 -24.62
CA ALA A 89 -13.33 -1.68 -25.93
C ALA A 89 -13.31 -3.22 -25.87
N LEU A 90 -12.91 -3.79 -24.72
CA LEU A 90 -12.88 -5.24 -24.55
C LEU A 90 -14.27 -5.77 -24.17
N GLU A 91 -14.74 -6.78 -24.86
CA GLU A 91 -15.87 -7.58 -24.42
C GLU A 91 -15.44 -8.44 -23.23
N MET A 92 -15.91 -8.10 -22.04
CA MET A 92 -15.58 -8.80 -20.81
C MET A 92 -16.75 -9.65 -20.35
N THR A 93 -16.53 -10.96 -20.25
CA THR A 93 -17.47 -11.88 -19.60
C THR A 93 -16.86 -12.39 -18.29
N PRO A 94 -17.01 -11.64 -17.18
CA PRO A 94 -16.40 -12.03 -15.93
C PRO A 94 -17.03 -13.32 -15.38
N TYR A 95 -16.19 -14.19 -14.84
CA TYR A 95 -16.63 -15.35 -14.09
C TYR A 95 -17.43 -14.94 -12.83
N PRO A 96 -18.30 -15.84 -12.28
CA PRO A 96 -19.09 -15.53 -11.08
C PRO A 96 -18.25 -14.98 -9.92
N HIS A 97 -17.12 -15.60 -9.59
CA HIS A 97 -16.24 -15.18 -8.52
C HIS A 97 -15.61 -13.78 -8.73
N GLN A 98 -15.42 -13.35 -9.97
CA GLN A 98 -14.89 -12.02 -10.31
C GLN A 98 -15.97 -10.94 -10.11
N ARG A 99 -17.24 -11.24 -10.47
CA ARG A 99 -18.40 -10.38 -10.18
C ARG A 99 -18.62 -10.24 -8.68
N GLU A 100 -18.66 -11.36 -7.96
CA GLU A 100 -18.79 -11.41 -6.50
C GLU A 100 -17.69 -10.57 -5.82
N ALA A 101 -16.44 -10.69 -6.29
CA ALA A 101 -15.32 -9.93 -5.76
C ALA A 101 -15.48 -8.41 -5.98
N LEU A 102 -15.93 -8.01 -7.18
CA LEU A 102 -16.22 -6.60 -7.47
C LEU A 102 -17.36 -6.07 -6.60
N GLU A 103 -18.47 -6.81 -6.50
CA GLU A 103 -19.65 -6.45 -5.70
C GLU A 103 -19.29 -6.30 -4.20
N ALA A 104 -18.49 -7.21 -3.67
CA ALA A 104 -18.00 -7.13 -2.29
C ALA A 104 -17.14 -5.87 -2.06
N TRP A 105 -16.26 -5.53 -2.99
CA TRP A 105 -15.45 -4.33 -2.93
C TRP A 105 -16.29 -3.05 -3.05
N GLN A 106 -17.28 -3.03 -3.94
CA GLN A 106 -18.24 -1.93 -4.08
C GLN A 106 -19.05 -1.70 -2.79
N THR A 107 -19.55 -2.79 -2.20
CA THR A 107 -20.28 -2.78 -0.93
C THR A 107 -19.44 -2.21 0.21
N ALA A 108 -18.12 -2.49 0.17
CA ALA A 108 -17.13 -1.90 1.08
C ALA A 108 -16.72 -0.46 0.68
N LYS A 109 -17.57 0.24 -0.07
CA LYS A 109 -17.37 1.64 -0.53
C LYS A 109 -16.06 1.85 -1.29
N GLY A 110 -15.64 0.84 -2.06
CA GLY A 110 -14.44 0.91 -2.88
C GLY A 110 -13.13 0.82 -2.08
N ARG A 111 -13.14 0.20 -0.91
CA ARG A 111 -11.92 -0.03 -0.10
C ARG A 111 -11.85 -1.48 0.36
N GLY A 112 -10.81 -2.18 -0.01
CA GLY A 112 -10.63 -3.56 0.45
C GLY A 112 -9.66 -4.38 -0.37
N VAL A 113 -9.33 -5.55 0.15
CA VAL A 113 -8.45 -6.54 -0.45
C VAL A 113 -9.26 -7.71 -0.98
N VAL A 114 -9.01 -8.10 -2.22
CA VAL A 114 -9.55 -9.28 -2.89
C VAL A 114 -8.45 -10.34 -2.96
N VAL A 115 -8.73 -11.50 -2.38
CA VAL A 115 -7.81 -12.63 -2.33
C VAL A 115 -8.31 -13.72 -3.28
N LEU A 116 -7.59 -13.91 -4.38
CA LEU A 116 -7.88 -14.89 -5.42
C LEU A 116 -6.62 -15.66 -5.81
N PRO A 117 -6.70 -16.96 -6.07
CA PRO A 117 -5.57 -17.75 -6.52
C PRO A 117 -4.91 -17.18 -7.80
N THR A 118 -3.66 -17.57 -8.03
CA THR A 118 -3.01 -17.33 -9.33
C THR A 118 -3.81 -17.98 -10.43
N GLY A 119 -3.98 -17.29 -11.56
CA GLY A 119 -4.80 -17.76 -12.69
C GLY A 119 -6.30 -17.50 -12.57
N ALA A 120 -6.82 -17.05 -11.41
CA ALA A 120 -8.25 -16.74 -11.24
C ALA A 120 -8.69 -15.39 -11.84
N GLY A 121 -7.78 -14.66 -12.51
CA GLY A 121 -8.12 -13.43 -13.22
C GLY A 121 -8.23 -12.20 -12.31
N LYS A 122 -7.34 -12.05 -11.31
CA LYS A 122 -7.24 -10.86 -10.45
C LYS A 122 -7.17 -9.55 -11.25
N THR A 123 -6.40 -9.56 -12.33
CA THR A 123 -6.22 -8.41 -13.23
C THR A 123 -7.54 -7.94 -13.83
N LEU A 124 -8.45 -8.88 -14.19
CA LEU A 124 -9.78 -8.53 -14.68
C LEU A 124 -10.63 -7.86 -13.59
N VAL A 125 -10.54 -8.30 -12.34
CA VAL A 125 -11.22 -7.62 -11.22
C VAL A 125 -10.72 -6.18 -11.08
N GLY A 126 -9.40 -5.96 -11.23
CA GLY A 126 -8.83 -4.61 -11.25
C GLY A 126 -9.35 -3.75 -12.39
N LEU A 127 -9.47 -4.31 -13.61
CA LEU A 127 -10.02 -3.61 -14.77
C LEU A 127 -11.50 -3.26 -14.57
N LEU A 128 -12.30 -4.18 -14.04
CA LEU A 128 -13.72 -3.96 -13.72
C LEU A 128 -13.87 -2.85 -12.64
N ALA A 129 -13.01 -2.86 -11.63
CA ALA A 129 -13.00 -1.82 -10.58
C ALA A 129 -12.65 -0.44 -11.17
N LEU A 130 -11.73 -0.37 -12.13
CA LEU A 130 -11.38 0.85 -12.85
C LEU A 130 -12.58 1.38 -13.65
N CYS A 131 -13.25 0.53 -14.42
CA CYS A 131 -14.45 0.86 -15.19
C CYS A 131 -15.59 1.37 -14.28
N TRP A 132 -15.72 0.79 -13.08
CA TRP A 132 -16.73 1.22 -12.11
C TRP A 132 -16.37 2.56 -11.46
N ALA A 133 -15.11 2.71 -11.04
CA ALA A 133 -14.68 3.91 -10.30
C ALA A 133 -14.68 5.17 -11.17
N ARG A 134 -14.45 5.05 -12.47
CA ARG A 134 -14.46 6.14 -13.46
C ARG A 134 -13.62 7.34 -13.01
N ARG A 135 -12.38 7.09 -12.58
CA ARG A 135 -11.45 8.11 -12.07
C ARG A 135 -10.05 7.87 -12.57
N ASP A 136 -9.23 8.90 -12.49
CA ASP A 136 -7.79 8.75 -12.68
C ASP A 136 -7.27 7.66 -11.74
N VAL A 137 -6.47 6.73 -12.25
CA VAL A 137 -6.00 5.53 -11.54
C VAL A 137 -4.49 5.41 -11.55
N LEU A 138 -3.95 4.96 -10.41
CA LEU A 138 -2.59 4.48 -10.29
C LEU A 138 -2.62 2.98 -9.97
N ILE A 139 -2.08 2.18 -10.88
CA ILE A 139 -1.91 0.73 -10.71
C ILE A 139 -0.47 0.47 -10.29
N LEU A 140 -0.31 -0.25 -9.19
CA LEU A 140 0.96 -0.53 -8.54
C LEU A 140 1.32 -1.99 -8.71
N VAL A 141 2.50 -2.24 -9.25
CA VAL A 141 2.98 -3.59 -9.58
C VAL A 141 4.40 -3.82 -9.03
N PRO A 142 4.76 -5.07 -8.66
CA PRO A 142 6.08 -5.35 -8.10
C PRO A 142 7.22 -5.39 -9.14
N THR A 143 6.91 -5.70 -10.42
CA THR A 143 7.93 -5.93 -11.45
C THR A 143 7.66 -5.17 -12.73
N LEU A 144 8.69 -4.97 -13.54
CA LEU A 144 8.57 -4.35 -14.86
C LEU A 144 7.76 -5.24 -15.82
N ASP A 145 7.86 -6.55 -15.72
CA ASP A 145 7.09 -7.47 -16.55
C ASP A 145 5.58 -7.34 -16.31
N LEU A 146 5.16 -7.24 -15.04
CA LEU A 146 3.77 -6.97 -14.70
C LEU A 146 3.34 -5.58 -15.15
N MET A 147 4.23 -4.58 -15.11
CA MET A 147 3.96 -3.24 -15.63
C MET A 147 3.65 -3.30 -17.14
N GLN A 148 4.42 -4.07 -17.91
CA GLN A 148 4.16 -4.26 -19.35
C GLN A 148 2.86 -5.03 -19.62
N GLN A 149 2.55 -6.03 -18.82
CA GLN A 149 1.29 -6.78 -18.95
C GLN A 149 0.06 -5.87 -18.70
N TRP A 150 0.10 -5.06 -17.64
CA TRP A 150 -0.94 -4.08 -17.38
C TRP A 150 -1.02 -3.01 -18.46
N TYR A 151 0.12 -2.55 -18.98
CA TYR A 151 0.16 -1.58 -20.08
C TYR A 151 -0.52 -2.13 -21.33
N ALA A 152 -0.18 -3.35 -21.75
CA ALA A 152 -0.79 -3.98 -22.90
C ALA A 152 -2.32 -4.15 -22.72
N LEU A 153 -2.76 -4.55 -21.51
CA LEU A 153 -4.18 -4.69 -21.20
C LEU A 153 -4.91 -3.35 -21.27
N LEU A 154 -4.37 -2.29 -20.64
CA LEU A 154 -5.01 -0.98 -20.64
C LEU A 154 -5.05 -0.36 -22.04
N ARG A 155 -4.01 -0.56 -22.86
CA ARG A 155 -4.00 -0.13 -24.27
C ARG A 155 -5.07 -0.82 -25.10
N ALA A 156 -5.31 -2.11 -24.85
CA ALA A 156 -6.38 -2.85 -25.51
C ALA A 156 -7.77 -2.45 -25.00
N ALA A 157 -7.89 -2.24 -23.69
CA ALA A 157 -9.17 -1.89 -23.07
C ALA A 157 -9.60 -0.44 -23.36
N PHE A 158 -8.65 0.49 -23.47
CA PHE A 158 -8.89 1.92 -23.62
C PHE A 158 -7.99 2.51 -24.73
N PRO A 159 -8.26 2.17 -26.01
CA PRO A 159 -7.38 2.58 -27.12
C PRO A 159 -7.28 4.11 -27.29
N ASP A 160 -8.32 4.85 -26.87
CA ASP A 160 -8.38 6.31 -26.97
C ASP A 160 -7.76 7.03 -25.77
N GLN A 161 -7.24 6.30 -24.77
CA GLN A 161 -6.62 6.88 -23.60
C GLN A 161 -5.10 6.79 -23.67
N GLU A 162 -4.43 7.84 -23.20
CA GLU A 162 -3.00 7.78 -22.96
C GLU A 162 -2.70 7.03 -21.66
N ILE A 163 -1.80 6.05 -21.73
CA ILE A 163 -1.40 5.22 -20.60
C ILE A 163 -0.01 5.66 -20.11
N GLY A 164 0.06 6.12 -18.87
CA GLY A 164 1.28 6.56 -18.25
C GLY A 164 2.09 5.41 -17.64
N LEU A 165 3.39 5.56 -17.63
CA LEU A 165 4.34 4.63 -17.01
C LEU A 165 5.26 5.36 -16.04
N ILE A 166 5.48 4.78 -14.85
CA ILE A 166 6.46 5.26 -13.86
C ILE A 166 7.29 4.06 -13.38
N GLY A 167 8.48 3.91 -13.91
CA GLY A 167 9.38 2.79 -13.64
C GLY A 167 10.16 2.36 -14.87
N GLY A 168 11.26 1.64 -14.70
CA GLY A 168 12.07 1.18 -15.84
C GLY A 168 12.65 2.31 -16.71
N GLY A 169 12.88 3.49 -16.14
CA GLY A 169 13.35 4.67 -16.85
C GLY A 169 12.23 5.61 -17.33
N TYR A 170 10.98 5.21 -17.29
CA TYR A 170 9.83 6.05 -17.63
C TYR A 170 9.37 6.89 -16.43
N HIS A 171 8.97 8.13 -16.67
CA HIS A 171 8.33 9.02 -15.69
C HIS A 171 7.29 9.90 -16.38
N GLU A 172 6.25 9.29 -16.89
CA GLU A 172 5.20 9.93 -17.69
C GLU A 172 3.82 9.66 -17.07
N PRO A 173 3.45 10.36 -15.98
CA PRO A 173 2.16 10.14 -15.34
C PRO A 173 1.02 10.69 -16.21
N GLN A 174 0.07 9.81 -16.53
CA GLN A 174 -1.17 10.06 -17.27
C GLN A 174 -2.38 9.76 -16.35
N PRO A 175 -3.62 10.06 -16.76
CA PRO A 175 -4.80 9.69 -15.99
C PRO A 175 -4.90 8.19 -15.64
N LEU A 176 -4.51 7.32 -16.57
CA LEU A 176 -4.35 5.89 -16.34
C LEU A 176 -2.86 5.57 -16.27
N THR A 177 -2.33 5.42 -15.07
CA THR A 177 -0.89 5.22 -14.85
C THR A 177 -0.60 3.88 -14.20
N ILE A 178 0.45 3.22 -14.68
CA ILE A 178 1.01 2.02 -14.05
C ILE A 178 2.38 2.38 -13.50
N ALA A 179 2.68 1.98 -12.29
CA ALA A 179 3.96 2.24 -11.65
C ALA A 179 4.49 1.00 -10.93
N THR A 180 5.82 0.83 -10.90
CA THR A 180 6.40 -0.10 -9.94
C THR A 180 6.31 0.47 -8.53
N TYR A 181 6.20 -0.42 -7.51
CA TYR A 181 6.17 0.01 -6.10
C TYR A 181 7.35 0.91 -5.74
N ASP A 182 8.57 0.55 -6.19
CA ASP A 182 9.78 1.36 -5.95
C ASP A 182 9.67 2.79 -6.52
N SER A 183 9.21 2.89 -7.75
CA SER A 183 9.09 4.19 -8.42
C SER A 183 7.95 5.02 -7.84
N ALA A 184 6.82 4.40 -7.56
CA ALA A 184 5.68 5.07 -6.93
C ALA A 184 6.06 5.62 -5.55
N ALA A 185 6.73 4.84 -4.70
CA ALA A 185 7.16 5.29 -3.38
C ALA A 185 8.08 6.52 -3.42
N ARG A 186 8.95 6.61 -4.43
CA ARG A 186 9.85 7.77 -4.61
C ARG A 186 9.15 9.04 -5.08
N HIS A 187 8.00 8.91 -5.72
CA HIS A 187 7.32 10.05 -6.37
C HIS A 187 5.96 10.40 -5.76
N ILE A 188 5.45 9.59 -4.83
CA ILE A 188 4.10 9.74 -4.28
C ILE A 188 3.85 11.11 -3.61
N GLU A 189 4.87 11.73 -3.06
CA GLU A 189 4.77 13.08 -2.50
C GLU A 189 4.24 14.12 -3.50
N ARG A 190 4.48 13.90 -4.80
CA ARG A 190 4.04 14.80 -5.89
C ARG A 190 2.83 14.25 -6.65
N LEU A 191 2.50 12.99 -6.46
CA LEU A 191 1.46 12.27 -7.20
C LEU A 191 0.25 11.93 -6.36
N GLY A 192 0.33 12.05 -5.03
CA GLY A 192 -0.68 11.55 -4.11
C GLY A 192 -2.07 12.18 -4.24
N ASP A 193 -2.19 13.33 -4.89
CA ASP A 193 -3.44 14.03 -5.16
C ASP A 193 -3.98 13.81 -6.59
N ARG A 194 -3.23 13.10 -7.45
CA ARG A 194 -3.56 12.95 -8.89
C ARG A 194 -4.49 11.80 -9.21
N PHE A 195 -4.65 10.84 -8.30
CA PHE A 195 -5.38 9.60 -8.55
C PHE A 195 -6.53 9.43 -7.56
N GLY A 196 -7.69 9.07 -8.06
CA GLY A 196 -8.88 8.78 -7.26
C GLY A 196 -9.07 7.30 -6.95
N LEU A 197 -8.32 6.43 -7.65
CA LEU A 197 -8.27 4.99 -7.43
C LEU A 197 -6.81 4.54 -7.37
N LEU A 198 -6.47 3.77 -6.34
CA LEU A 198 -5.23 2.99 -6.27
C LEU A 198 -5.56 1.50 -6.42
N ILE A 199 -4.90 0.82 -7.34
CA ILE A 199 -4.96 -0.64 -7.48
C ILE A 199 -3.56 -1.17 -7.12
N PHE A 200 -3.49 -1.97 -6.07
CA PHE A 200 -2.27 -2.60 -5.60
C PHE A 200 -2.26 -4.06 -6.07
N ASP A 201 -1.58 -4.34 -7.16
CA ASP A 201 -1.36 -5.72 -7.59
C ASP A 201 -0.25 -6.35 -6.74
N GLU A 202 -0.47 -7.60 -6.30
CA GLU A 202 0.31 -8.27 -5.27
C GLU A 202 0.46 -7.40 -4.00
N VAL A 203 -0.67 -7.00 -3.44
CA VAL A 203 -0.77 -6.02 -2.34
C VAL A 203 -0.01 -6.42 -1.07
N HIS A 204 0.39 -7.68 -0.92
CA HIS A 204 1.22 -8.15 0.17
C HIS A 204 2.61 -7.49 0.22
N HIS A 205 3.06 -6.81 -0.87
CA HIS A 205 4.27 -5.99 -0.86
C HIS A 205 4.08 -4.65 -0.13
N LEU A 206 2.86 -4.09 -0.13
CA LEU A 206 2.57 -2.73 0.36
C LEU A 206 2.93 -2.49 1.83
N PRO A 207 2.70 -3.42 2.79
CA PRO A 207 2.98 -3.16 4.21
C PRO A 207 4.48 -3.11 4.56
N SER A 208 5.37 -3.07 3.57
CA SER A 208 6.79 -2.82 3.83
C SER A 208 6.99 -1.38 4.32
N GLU A 209 8.08 -1.16 5.05
CA GLU A 209 8.40 0.16 5.62
C GLU A 209 8.52 1.26 4.56
N PHE A 210 9.03 0.88 3.39
CA PHE A 210 9.24 1.81 2.28
C PHE A 210 7.99 2.00 1.41
N TYR A 211 7.19 0.95 1.15
CA TYR A 211 6.06 1.08 0.22
C TYR A 211 4.77 1.59 0.86
N ARG A 212 4.61 1.46 2.19
CA ARG A 212 3.41 1.95 2.89
C ARG A 212 3.11 3.43 2.64
N ILE A 213 4.14 4.25 2.41
CA ILE A 213 4.00 5.68 2.11
C ILE A 213 3.14 5.95 0.87
N ILE A 214 3.04 5.00 -0.08
CA ILE A 214 2.19 5.13 -1.26
C ILE A 214 0.72 5.30 -0.86
N ALA A 215 0.27 4.52 0.11
CA ALA A 215 -1.09 4.61 0.63
C ALA A 215 -1.24 5.78 1.61
N GLU A 216 -0.24 6.04 2.44
CA GLU A 216 -0.28 7.10 3.46
C GLU A 216 -0.29 8.49 2.85
N PHE A 217 0.46 8.71 1.76
CA PHE A 217 0.62 10.01 1.09
C PHE A 217 -0.37 10.23 -0.05
N SER A 218 -1.36 9.35 -0.23
CA SER A 218 -2.37 9.46 -1.28
C SER A 218 -3.73 9.86 -0.74
N LEU A 219 -4.39 10.80 -1.46
CA LEU A 219 -5.78 11.20 -1.23
C LEU A 219 -6.79 10.17 -1.73
N ALA A 220 -6.39 9.19 -2.55
CA ALA A 220 -7.30 8.30 -3.25
C ALA A 220 -8.37 7.71 -2.33
N PRO A 221 -9.65 8.02 -2.56
CA PRO A 221 -10.76 7.49 -1.76
C PRO A 221 -10.99 6.01 -2.04
N TYR A 222 -10.71 5.55 -3.26
CA TYR A 222 -10.88 4.15 -3.66
C TYR A 222 -9.52 3.44 -3.65
N ARG A 223 -9.50 2.24 -3.04
CA ARG A 223 -8.30 1.42 -2.90
C ARG A 223 -8.66 -0.04 -3.05
N LEU A 224 -8.06 -0.72 -4.01
CA LEU A 224 -8.22 -2.13 -4.27
C LEU A 224 -6.88 -2.85 -4.12
N GLY A 225 -6.78 -3.79 -3.20
CA GLY A 225 -5.66 -4.72 -3.11
C GLY A 225 -6.00 -6.04 -3.79
N LEU A 226 -5.10 -6.56 -4.60
CA LEU A 226 -5.20 -7.85 -5.27
C LEU A 226 -4.02 -8.72 -4.84
N THR A 227 -4.29 -9.95 -4.40
CA THR A 227 -3.22 -10.92 -4.07
C THR A 227 -3.75 -12.35 -4.08
N ALA A 228 -2.84 -13.30 -4.21
CA ALA A 228 -3.15 -14.72 -3.97
C ALA A 228 -2.89 -15.10 -2.50
N THR A 229 -1.92 -14.47 -1.87
CA THR A 229 -1.43 -14.75 -0.52
C THR A 229 -1.31 -13.44 0.26
N PRO A 230 -2.31 -13.07 1.06
CA PRO A 230 -2.25 -11.84 1.85
C PRO A 230 -1.31 -11.97 3.06
N GLU A 231 -1.11 -13.21 3.54
CA GLU A 231 -0.32 -13.50 4.72
C GLU A 231 1.18 -13.25 4.48
N ARG A 232 1.84 -12.60 5.43
CA ARG A 232 3.28 -12.32 5.40
C ARG A 232 3.97 -12.98 6.59
N GLY A 233 5.16 -13.50 6.34
CA GLY A 233 5.97 -14.11 7.41
C GLY A 233 6.48 -13.13 8.47
N ASP A 234 6.39 -11.82 8.24
CA ASP A 234 6.78 -10.75 9.16
C ASP A 234 5.59 -10.16 9.96
N GLY A 235 4.36 -10.64 9.73
CA GLY A 235 3.14 -10.20 10.42
C GLY A 235 2.63 -8.81 10.04
N ARG A 236 3.24 -8.14 9.04
CA ARG A 236 2.84 -6.79 8.61
C ARG A 236 1.58 -6.77 7.75
N ASP A 237 1.04 -7.92 7.37
CA ASP A 237 -0.29 -8.03 6.77
C ASP A 237 -1.39 -7.44 7.65
N ALA A 238 -1.17 -7.36 8.97
CA ALA A 238 -2.05 -6.66 9.92
C ALA A 238 -2.23 -5.15 9.61
N ASP A 239 -1.33 -4.53 8.84
CA ASP A 239 -1.42 -3.12 8.45
C ASP A 239 -2.34 -2.89 7.22
N LEU A 240 -2.63 -3.93 6.44
CA LEU A 240 -3.44 -3.82 5.21
C LEU A 240 -4.82 -3.19 5.43
N PRO A 241 -5.57 -3.52 6.51
CA PRO A 241 -6.86 -2.87 6.76
C PRO A 241 -6.78 -1.34 6.87
N GLY A 242 -5.71 -0.81 7.46
CA GLY A 242 -5.47 0.63 7.57
C GLY A 242 -5.03 1.27 6.25
N LEU A 243 -4.18 0.60 5.48
CA LEU A 243 -3.60 1.12 4.26
C LEU A 243 -4.57 1.05 3.06
N VAL A 244 -5.29 -0.06 2.91
CA VAL A 244 -6.17 -0.34 1.77
C VAL A 244 -7.62 -0.48 2.19
N GLY A 245 -7.86 -1.38 3.14
CA GLY A 245 -9.15 -1.80 3.64
C GLY A 245 -9.12 -3.28 4.03
N PRO A 246 -10.18 -3.81 4.65
CA PRO A 246 -10.26 -5.20 5.06
C PRO A 246 -10.24 -6.15 3.85
N ILE A 247 -10.00 -7.44 4.10
CA ILE A 247 -10.25 -8.48 3.10
C ILE A 247 -11.77 -8.57 2.91
N VAL A 248 -12.24 -8.15 1.74
CA VAL A 248 -13.66 -8.10 1.39
C VAL A 248 -14.13 -9.33 0.64
N TYR A 249 -13.21 -10.04 -0.01
CA TYR A 249 -13.50 -11.26 -0.74
C TYR A 249 -12.32 -12.21 -0.75
N ARG A 250 -12.59 -13.50 -0.58
CA ARG A 250 -11.57 -14.56 -0.62
C ARG A 250 -12.14 -15.83 -1.25
N LYS A 251 -11.41 -16.41 -2.21
CA LYS A 251 -11.62 -17.79 -2.70
C LYS A 251 -10.31 -18.57 -2.61
N ARG A 252 -10.43 -19.83 -2.24
CA ARG A 252 -9.30 -20.78 -2.22
C ARG A 252 -9.19 -21.50 -3.56
N PRO A 253 -7.98 -22.01 -3.91
CA PRO A 253 -7.80 -22.77 -5.15
C PRO A 253 -8.80 -23.90 -5.32
N GLU A 254 -9.11 -24.63 -4.24
CA GLU A 254 -10.03 -25.79 -4.25
C GLU A 254 -11.47 -25.40 -4.65
N GLN A 255 -11.88 -24.17 -4.36
CA GLN A 255 -13.21 -23.66 -4.70
C GLN A 255 -13.36 -23.27 -6.19
N LEU A 256 -12.26 -23.18 -6.92
CA LEU A 256 -12.21 -22.81 -8.33
C LEU A 256 -11.69 -23.95 -9.23
N ALA A 257 -11.24 -25.05 -8.63
CA ALA A 257 -10.75 -26.23 -9.34
C ALA A 257 -11.88 -26.89 -10.15
N GLY A 258 -11.56 -27.41 -11.34
CA GLY A 258 -12.49 -28.05 -12.25
C GLY A 258 -13.40 -27.10 -13.05
N GLY A 259 -13.38 -25.79 -12.72
CA GLY A 259 -14.14 -24.78 -13.45
C GLY A 259 -13.24 -23.74 -14.10
N VAL A 260 -12.62 -22.88 -13.28
CA VAL A 260 -11.74 -21.79 -13.74
C VAL A 260 -10.27 -22.21 -13.69
N LEU A 261 -9.90 -22.97 -12.66
CA LEU A 261 -8.56 -23.54 -12.49
C LEU A 261 -8.59 -25.03 -12.89
N ALA A 262 -7.47 -25.52 -13.42
CA ALA A 262 -7.29 -26.94 -13.64
C ALA A 262 -7.47 -27.73 -12.34
N GLU A 263 -7.97 -28.95 -12.45
CA GLU A 263 -7.96 -29.86 -11.30
C GLU A 263 -6.53 -30.13 -10.86
N PHE A 264 -6.31 -30.13 -9.55
CA PHE A 264 -5.01 -30.41 -8.97
C PHE A 264 -5.14 -31.32 -7.75
N GLN A 265 -4.13 -32.08 -7.47
CA GLN A 265 -3.99 -32.86 -6.27
C GLN A 265 -2.77 -32.38 -5.51
N VAL A 266 -2.95 -32.06 -4.23
CA VAL A 266 -1.83 -31.76 -3.33
C VAL A 266 -1.35 -33.08 -2.72
N ARG A 267 -0.13 -33.48 -3.06
CA ARG A 267 0.54 -34.62 -2.41
C ARG A 267 1.68 -34.08 -1.56
N PRO A 268 1.54 -34.05 -0.22
CA PRO A 268 2.65 -33.70 0.63
C PRO A 268 3.73 -34.76 0.51
N VAL A 269 4.91 -34.38 0.13
CA VAL A 269 6.09 -35.24 0.13
C VAL A 269 6.96 -34.79 1.29
N HIS A 270 7.10 -35.66 2.29
CA HIS A 270 8.04 -35.41 3.39
C HIS A 270 9.42 -35.86 2.93
N VAL A 271 10.33 -34.89 2.85
CA VAL A 271 11.74 -35.16 2.50
C VAL A 271 12.56 -34.96 3.77
N ASP A 272 13.18 -36.05 4.24
CA ASP A 272 14.11 -35.98 5.35
C ASP A 272 15.47 -35.47 4.86
N LEU A 273 16.06 -34.59 5.66
CA LEU A 273 17.44 -34.20 5.44
C LEU A 273 18.34 -35.43 5.54
N SER A 274 19.26 -35.59 4.59
CA SER A 274 20.33 -36.58 4.68
C SER A 274 21.13 -36.34 5.97
N PRO A 275 21.85 -37.34 6.48
CA PRO A 275 22.70 -37.16 7.67
C PRO A 275 23.71 -36.01 7.54
N ALA A 276 24.25 -35.80 6.33
CA ALA A 276 25.19 -34.73 6.06
C ALA A 276 24.50 -33.35 6.07
N GLU A 277 23.32 -33.22 5.45
CA GLU A 277 22.54 -31.99 5.45
C GLU A 277 22.02 -31.63 6.86
N ARG A 278 21.62 -32.65 7.62
CA ARG A 278 21.16 -32.45 9.02
C ARG A 278 22.33 -31.97 9.89
N ALA A 279 23.53 -32.54 9.72
CA ALA A 279 24.71 -32.09 10.44
C ALA A 279 25.09 -30.65 10.06
N ALA A 280 25.10 -30.33 8.75
CA ALA A 280 25.36 -28.98 8.27
C ALA A 280 24.32 -27.95 8.75
N TYR A 281 23.03 -28.32 8.75
CA TYR A 281 21.94 -27.51 9.27
C TYR A 281 22.11 -27.22 10.77
N GLN A 282 22.39 -28.26 11.57
CA GLN A 282 22.59 -28.11 13.00
C GLN A 282 23.81 -27.25 13.32
N GLN A 283 24.93 -27.46 12.63
CA GLN A 283 26.13 -26.64 12.78
C GLN A 283 25.83 -25.16 12.47
N ALA A 284 25.10 -24.89 11.39
CA ALA A 284 24.70 -23.53 11.02
C ALA A 284 23.78 -22.90 12.08
N LEU A 285 22.85 -23.67 12.65
CA LEU A 285 22.00 -23.19 13.74
C LEU A 285 22.83 -22.88 15.00
N ASP A 286 23.74 -23.74 15.38
CA ASP A 286 24.57 -23.58 16.59
C ASP A 286 25.48 -22.33 16.46
N GLU A 287 26.11 -22.12 15.32
CA GLU A 287 26.93 -20.94 15.06
C GLU A 287 26.10 -19.64 15.14
N ARG A 288 24.94 -19.61 14.48
CA ARG A 288 24.02 -18.47 14.58
C ARG A 288 23.55 -18.24 16.00
N ASN A 289 23.06 -19.28 16.66
CA ASN A 289 22.47 -19.17 18.00
C ASN A 289 23.50 -18.76 19.06
N GLY A 290 24.74 -19.25 18.93
CA GLY A 290 25.86 -18.81 19.78
C GLY A 290 26.09 -17.30 19.70
N PHE A 291 26.06 -16.74 18.49
CA PHE A 291 26.18 -15.29 18.30
C PHE A 291 24.97 -14.53 18.88
N LEU A 292 23.74 -15.04 18.66
CA LEU A 292 22.53 -14.43 19.21
C LEU A 292 22.56 -14.42 20.73
N GLN A 293 22.93 -15.51 21.38
CA GLN A 293 23.05 -15.60 22.83
C GLN A 293 24.11 -14.66 23.39
N ALA A 294 25.33 -14.64 22.79
CA ALA A 294 26.41 -13.76 23.20
C ALA A 294 26.03 -12.27 23.15
N ASN A 295 25.14 -11.90 22.22
CA ASN A 295 24.69 -10.51 22.04
C ASN A 295 23.27 -10.25 22.64
N ARG A 296 22.69 -11.22 23.35
CA ARG A 296 21.32 -11.14 23.94
C ARG A 296 20.28 -10.74 22.93
N LEU A 297 20.32 -11.33 21.72
CA LEU A 297 19.40 -11.07 20.64
C LEU A 297 18.34 -12.16 20.51
N SER A 298 17.12 -11.78 20.14
CA SER A 298 16.06 -12.69 19.74
C SER A 298 15.58 -12.31 18.34
N LEU A 299 15.44 -13.29 17.45
CA LEU A 299 14.95 -13.07 16.08
C LEU A 299 13.41 -13.09 15.99
N SER A 300 12.70 -13.25 17.10
CA SER A 300 11.23 -13.29 17.13
C SER A 300 10.57 -11.94 16.93
N ALA A 301 11.31 -10.83 17.06
CA ALA A 301 10.83 -9.47 16.84
C ALA A 301 11.68 -8.75 15.79
N LEU A 302 11.05 -7.82 15.07
CA LEU A 302 11.69 -7.03 14.00
C LEU A 302 12.92 -6.26 14.51
N GLU A 303 12.82 -5.71 15.73
CA GLU A 303 13.93 -5.01 16.37
C GLU A 303 15.15 -5.91 16.58
N GLY A 304 14.91 -7.17 16.99
CA GLY A 304 15.96 -8.17 17.15
C GLY A 304 16.63 -8.53 15.83
N TRP A 305 15.88 -8.63 14.74
CA TRP A 305 16.42 -8.83 13.41
C TRP A 305 17.30 -7.66 12.96
N ASN A 306 16.82 -6.44 13.08
CA ASN A 306 17.58 -5.24 12.69
C ASN A 306 18.90 -5.13 13.48
N ARG A 307 18.86 -5.41 14.78
CA ARG A 307 20.07 -5.46 15.62
C ARG A 307 21.02 -6.58 15.20
N PHE A 308 20.49 -7.76 14.87
CA PHE A 308 21.30 -8.87 14.34
C PHE A 308 22.02 -8.49 13.05
N VAL A 309 21.30 -7.88 12.07
CA VAL A 309 21.90 -7.41 10.80
C VAL A 309 23.00 -6.36 11.09
N MET A 310 22.73 -5.39 11.94
CA MET A 310 23.68 -4.33 12.24
C MET A 310 24.93 -4.86 12.96
N LEU A 311 24.78 -5.75 13.95
CA LEU A 311 25.88 -6.32 14.70
C LEU A 311 26.68 -7.33 13.88
N SER A 312 26.00 -8.08 12.99
CA SER A 312 26.65 -9.04 12.10
C SER A 312 27.60 -8.36 11.11
N ALA A 313 27.38 -7.10 10.75
CA ALA A 313 28.29 -6.36 9.88
C ALA A 313 29.58 -5.89 10.58
N ARG A 314 29.59 -5.80 11.92
CA ARG A 314 30.66 -5.14 12.70
C ARG A 314 31.80 -6.07 13.13
N SER A 315 31.61 -7.39 13.13
CA SER A 315 32.61 -8.35 13.57
C SER A 315 32.80 -9.53 12.62
N VAL A 316 33.88 -10.28 12.76
CA VAL A 316 34.11 -11.52 11.99
C VAL A 316 33.11 -12.59 12.40
N GLU A 317 32.87 -12.73 13.71
CA GLU A 317 31.90 -13.65 14.30
C GLU A 317 30.48 -13.32 13.82
N GLY A 318 30.13 -12.05 13.76
CA GLY A 318 28.83 -11.60 13.24
C GLY A 318 28.64 -11.96 11.76
N ARG A 319 29.65 -11.74 10.93
CA ARG A 319 29.61 -12.16 9.51
C ARG A 319 29.50 -13.67 9.33
N ARG A 320 30.11 -14.46 10.22
CA ARG A 320 29.93 -15.92 10.24
C ARG A 320 28.51 -16.29 10.62
N ALA A 321 27.97 -15.72 11.69
CA ALA A 321 26.59 -15.95 12.13
C ALA A 321 25.56 -15.58 11.06
N MET A 322 25.78 -14.50 10.29
CA MET A 322 24.93 -14.14 9.17
C MET A 322 25.02 -15.13 8.02
N ARG A 323 26.21 -15.63 7.71
CA ARG A 323 26.37 -16.73 6.71
C ARG A 323 25.66 -17.99 7.17
N ALA A 324 25.90 -18.40 8.41
CA ALA A 324 25.24 -19.55 9.02
C ALA A 324 23.70 -19.43 9.00
N HIS A 325 23.16 -18.26 9.27
CA HIS A 325 21.73 -18.01 9.12
C HIS A 325 21.23 -18.24 7.69
N ARG A 326 21.95 -17.76 6.67
CA ARG A 326 21.62 -17.97 5.25
C ARG A 326 21.73 -19.42 4.84
N ASP A 327 22.78 -20.13 5.30
CA ASP A 327 23.01 -21.53 5.00
C ASP A 327 21.92 -22.42 5.62
N ALA A 328 21.55 -22.18 6.88
CA ALA A 328 20.44 -22.87 7.52
C ALA A 328 19.12 -22.66 6.74
N ARG A 329 18.83 -21.43 6.31
CA ARG A 329 17.64 -21.16 5.48
C ARG A 329 17.71 -21.86 4.13
N ARG A 330 18.87 -21.86 3.48
CA ARG A 330 19.05 -22.54 2.19
C ARG A 330 18.81 -24.04 2.31
N ILE A 331 19.33 -24.71 3.34
CA ILE A 331 19.10 -26.14 3.58
C ILE A 331 17.62 -26.40 3.85
N ALA A 332 16.98 -25.60 4.70
CA ALA A 332 15.56 -25.75 5.06
C ALA A 332 14.59 -25.46 3.89
N HIS A 333 15.02 -24.73 2.86
CA HIS A 333 14.19 -24.39 1.70
C HIS A 333 14.58 -25.13 0.41
N ALA A 334 15.70 -25.88 0.42
CA ALA A 334 16.14 -26.71 -0.73
C ALA A 334 15.50 -28.10 -0.72
N THR A 335 14.74 -28.41 0.32
CA THR A 335 13.91 -29.61 0.47
C THR A 335 12.42 -29.22 0.33
#